data_bf70411bfcab27bfef312c582a941247
#
_entry.id   bf70411bfcab27bfef312c582a941247
#
_cell.length_a   1.000
_cell.length_b   1.000
_cell.length_c   1.000
_cell.angle_alpha   90.00
_cell.angle_beta   90.00
_cell.angle_gamma   90.00
#
_symmetry.space_group_name_H-M   'P 1'
#
loop_
_entity.id
_entity.type
_entity.pdbx_description
1 polymer ?
#
loop_
_entity_poly.entity_id
_entity_poly.type
_entity_poly.pdbx_seq_one_letter_code
_entity_poly.pdbx_strand_id
1 'polypeptide(L)'
;LLVVFSIIAAVSLFAFKSLVDVAHNMNETASYSEIEMSVVVPSNSSVNDVSDLTSVQAPTNADGSNINELLSHIKSEKGVDLATEKVDSYQAAYENLVNGSSQAMVFNSAYSSLLEMSYENFQSNLKTIYSYKIKTSIKDEAKAHDSNVFNIYISGIDTYGSISTVSRSDVNLILTVNMNTHKILMTETPRDAYVKIPDGGADQYDKLTHAGIYGVETSEKTLENLYGINIDYYARLNFDSFLKLIDA
;
A
#
# COMPACT_ATOMS: atom_id res chain seq x y z
N LEU A 1 -20.72 -44.70 -19.93
CA LEU A 1 -20.51 -44.24 -18.53
C LEU A 1 -19.06 -43.86 -18.28
N LEU A 2 -18.07 -44.73 -18.56
CA LEU A 2 -16.62 -44.48 -18.36
C LEU A 2 -16.10 -43.24 -19.10
N VAL A 3 -16.53 -43.02 -20.36
CA VAL A 3 -16.13 -41.83 -21.15
C VAL A 3 -16.65 -40.52 -20.54
N VAL A 4 -17.89 -40.54 -20.04
CA VAL A 4 -18.46 -39.35 -19.37
C VAL A 4 -17.72 -39.05 -18.09
N PHE A 5 -17.36 -40.10 -17.32
CA PHE A 5 -16.60 -39.94 -16.09
C PHE A 5 -15.17 -39.38 -16.33
N SER A 6 -14.51 -39.84 -17.39
CA SER A 6 -13.18 -39.32 -17.77
C SER A 6 -13.23 -37.86 -18.25
N ILE A 7 -14.30 -37.45 -18.94
CA ILE A 7 -14.47 -36.03 -19.33
C ILE A 7 -14.69 -35.14 -18.10
N ILE A 8 -15.55 -35.56 -17.15
CA ILE A 8 -15.80 -34.82 -15.91
C ILE A 8 -14.51 -34.73 -15.10
N ALA A 9 -13.75 -35.80 -14.98
CA ALA A 9 -12.47 -35.80 -14.27
C ALA A 9 -11.45 -34.86 -14.93
N ALA A 10 -11.37 -34.85 -16.26
CA ALA A 10 -10.47 -33.96 -17.00
C ALA A 10 -10.84 -32.47 -16.83
N VAL A 11 -12.15 -32.15 -16.89
CA VAL A 11 -12.65 -30.78 -16.66
C VAL A 11 -12.38 -30.33 -15.21
N SER A 12 -12.61 -31.21 -14.24
CA SER A 12 -12.34 -30.93 -12.83
C SER A 12 -10.85 -30.68 -12.55
N LEU A 13 -9.96 -31.48 -13.17
CA LEU A 13 -8.51 -31.31 -13.06
C LEU A 13 -8.04 -30.01 -13.72
N PHE A 14 -8.64 -29.67 -14.87
CA PHE A 14 -8.32 -28.40 -15.55
C PHE A 14 -8.77 -27.19 -14.70
N ALA A 15 -9.99 -27.21 -14.16
CA ALA A 15 -10.49 -26.16 -13.27
C ALA A 15 -9.64 -26.03 -12.00
N PHE A 16 -9.24 -27.16 -11.40
CA PHE A 16 -8.37 -27.17 -10.23
C PHE A 16 -6.98 -26.60 -10.55
N LYS A 17 -6.40 -26.97 -11.70
CA LYS A 17 -5.13 -26.41 -12.15
C LYS A 17 -5.22 -24.90 -12.39
N SER A 18 -6.29 -24.41 -13.03
CA SER A 18 -6.51 -22.98 -13.23
C SER A 18 -6.61 -22.23 -11.91
N LEU A 19 -7.29 -22.78 -10.91
CA LEU A 19 -7.37 -22.19 -9.55
C LEU A 19 -5.99 -22.15 -8.88
N VAL A 20 -5.20 -23.21 -9.01
CA VAL A 20 -3.82 -23.24 -8.45
C VAL A 20 -2.92 -22.24 -9.18
N ASP A 21 -3.01 -22.13 -10.50
CA ASP A 21 -2.22 -21.18 -11.28
C ASP A 21 -2.61 -19.72 -10.94
N VAL A 22 -3.90 -19.41 -10.74
CA VAL A 22 -4.38 -18.12 -10.27
C VAL A 22 -3.84 -17.83 -8.86
N ALA A 23 -3.94 -18.77 -7.93
CA ALA A 23 -3.44 -18.62 -6.57
C ALA A 23 -1.91 -18.43 -6.54
N HIS A 24 -1.18 -19.16 -7.39
CA HIS A 24 0.27 -19.01 -7.51
C HIS A 24 0.66 -17.63 -8.06
N ASN A 25 -0.01 -17.17 -9.13
CA ASN A 25 0.23 -15.84 -9.70
C ASN A 25 -0.15 -14.71 -8.73
N MET A 26 -1.18 -14.89 -7.91
CA MET A 26 -1.56 -13.94 -6.87
C MET A 26 -0.51 -13.90 -5.74
N ASN A 27 0.04 -15.05 -5.35
CA ASN A 27 1.03 -15.16 -4.30
C ASN A 27 2.40 -14.60 -4.72
N GLU A 28 2.81 -14.76 -5.99
CA GLU A 28 4.06 -14.18 -6.51
C GLU A 28 4.04 -12.64 -6.52
N THR A 29 2.87 -12.02 -6.70
CA THR A 29 2.72 -10.55 -6.74
C THR A 29 2.57 -9.90 -5.36
N ALA A 30 2.24 -10.69 -4.32
CA ALA A 30 1.99 -10.21 -2.96
C ALA A 30 3.17 -10.38 -1.99
N SER A 31 4.33 -10.86 -2.46
CA SER A 31 5.48 -11.16 -1.59
C SER A 31 6.23 -9.92 -1.09
N TYR A 32 5.91 -8.74 -1.57
CA TYR A 32 6.52 -7.47 -1.14
C TYR A 32 5.55 -6.30 -1.28
N SER A 33 5.70 -5.30 -0.44
CA SER A 33 5.13 -3.98 -0.63
C SER A 33 6.14 -3.06 -1.31
N GLU A 34 5.65 -2.18 -2.18
CA GLU A 34 6.47 -1.24 -2.93
C GLU A 34 6.00 0.19 -2.64
N ILE A 35 6.94 1.04 -2.23
CA ILE A 35 6.73 2.47 -2.00
C ILE A 35 7.65 3.22 -2.95
N GLU A 36 7.12 4.13 -3.76
CA GLU A 36 7.93 5.03 -4.56
C GLU A 36 8.21 6.31 -3.77
N MET A 37 9.49 6.52 -3.46
CA MET A 37 10.01 7.73 -2.82
C MET A 37 10.68 8.61 -3.87
N SER A 38 10.43 9.91 -3.82
CA SER A 38 10.96 10.86 -4.80
C SER A 38 11.55 12.09 -4.15
N VAL A 39 12.47 12.75 -4.87
CA VAL A 39 12.80 14.15 -4.62
C VAL A 39 12.10 14.98 -5.70
N VAL A 40 11.28 15.92 -5.25
CA VAL A 40 10.47 16.78 -6.11
C VAL A 40 10.79 18.25 -5.89
N VAL A 41 10.66 19.03 -6.96
CA VAL A 41 10.83 20.48 -6.98
C VAL A 41 9.62 21.13 -7.65
N PRO A 42 9.39 22.44 -7.54
CA PRO A 42 8.35 23.12 -8.31
C PRO A 42 8.48 22.85 -9.82
N SER A 43 7.37 22.68 -10.53
CA SER A 43 7.38 22.35 -11.96
C SER A 43 8.14 23.39 -12.82
N ASN A 44 8.19 24.64 -12.37
CA ASN A 44 8.92 25.74 -13.03
C ASN A 44 10.36 25.93 -12.52
N SER A 45 10.85 25.05 -11.63
CA SER A 45 12.22 25.11 -11.10
C SER A 45 13.27 24.84 -12.17
N SER A 46 14.39 25.53 -12.10
CA SER A 46 15.58 25.29 -12.93
C SER A 46 16.41 24.07 -12.47
N VAL A 47 16.17 23.58 -11.25
CA VAL A 47 16.83 22.38 -10.71
C VAL A 47 16.35 21.16 -11.50
N ASN A 48 17.31 20.34 -11.98
CA ASN A 48 17.00 19.16 -12.80
C ASN A 48 17.61 17.85 -12.24
N ASP A 49 18.58 17.95 -11.34
CA ASP A 49 19.23 16.79 -10.72
C ASP A 49 19.43 17.07 -9.23
N VAL A 50 19.48 16.00 -8.42
CA VAL A 50 19.71 16.10 -6.97
C VAL A 50 21.08 16.66 -6.61
N SER A 51 22.06 16.61 -7.53
CA SER A 51 23.37 17.23 -7.37
C SER A 51 23.36 18.75 -7.33
N ASP A 52 22.26 19.36 -7.78
CA ASP A 52 22.05 20.83 -7.73
C ASP A 52 21.54 21.28 -6.35
N LEU A 53 21.24 20.33 -5.45
CA LEU A 53 20.66 20.59 -4.13
C LEU A 53 21.69 20.36 -3.02
N THR A 54 21.52 21.11 -1.94
CA THR A 54 22.28 20.91 -0.67
C THR A 54 21.39 20.36 0.45
N SER A 55 20.08 20.61 0.37
CA SER A 55 19.09 20.17 1.36
C SER A 55 17.75 19.85 0.70
N VAL A 56 16.94 19.06 1.41
CA VAL A 56 15.56 18.75 1.07
C VAL A 56 14.68 18.81 2.32
N GLN A 57 13.45 19.29 2.18
CA GLN A 57 12.47 19.18 3.25
C GLN A 57 11.87 17.78 3.31
N ALA A 58 11.71 17.24 4.53
CA ALA A 58 11.14 15.93 4.72
C ALA A 58 10.50 15.76 6.11
N PRO A 59 9.33 15.08 6.20
CA PRO A 59 8.65 14.80 7.46
C PRO A 59 9.26 13.58 8.17
N THR A 60 10.48 13.73 8.67
CA THR A 60 11.27 12.62 9.24
C THR A 60 10.65 11.96 10.46
N ASN A 61 9.76 12.64 11.18
CA ASN A 61 9.04 12.05 12.31
C ASN A 61 7.92 11.10 11.85
N ALA A 62 7.30 11.40 10.70
CA ALA A 62 6.19 10.61 10.17
C ALA A 62 6.66 9.45 9.28
N ASP A 63 7.77 9.62 8.54
CA ASP A 63 8.21 8.67 7.50
C ASP A 63 9.74 8.49 7.46
N GLY A 64 10.38 8.55 8.62
CA GLY A 64 11.84 8.60 8.74
C GLY A 64 12.57 7.40 8.11
N SER A 65 12.01 6.20 8.18
CA SER A 65 12.63 5.00 7.61
C SER A 65 12.76 5.10 6.09
N ASN A 66 11.68 5.41 5.40
CA ASN A 66 11.65 5.52 3.93
C ASN A 66 12.48 6.71 3.44
N ILE A 67 12.43 7.83 4.17
CA ILE A 67 13.23 9.03 3.87
C ILE A 67 14.73 8.70 3.97
N ASN A 68 15.16 8.05 5.05
CA ASN A 68 16.56 7.68 5.25
C ASN A 68 17.06 6.69 4.18
N GLU A 69 16.21 5.76 3.76
CA GLU A 69 16.54 4.81 2.70
C GLU A 69 16.71 5.52 1.35
N LEU A 70 15.79 6.43 0.98
CA LEU A 70 15.93 7.26 -0.22
C LEU A 70 17.23 8.06 -0.20
N LEU A 71 17.52 8.79 0.89
CA LEU A 71 18.73 9.63 1.00
C LEU A 71 20.01 8.80 0.96
N SER A 72 20.00 7.63 1.59
CA SER A 72 21.13 6.68 1.53
C SER A 72 21.36 6.17 0.11
N HIS A 73 20.29 5.91 -0.63
CA HIS A 73 20.36 5.49 -2.02
C HIS A 73 20.92 6.60 -2.91
N ILE A 74 20.45 7.84 -2.76
CA ILE A 74 20.98 9.02 -3.47
C ILE A 74 22.49 9.17 -3.20
N LYS A 75 22.90 9.07 -1.94
CA LYS A 75 24.31 9.14 -1.55
C LYS A 75 25.15 8.04 -2.19
N SER A 76 24.63 6.82 -2.22
CA SER A 76 25.32 5.67 -2.82
C SER A 76 25.42 5.76 -4.34
N GLU A 77 24.36 6.18 -5.02
CA GLU A 77 24.28 6.18 -6.48
C GLU A 77 24.90 7.44 -7.11
N LYS A 78 24.61 8.61 -6.52
CA LYS A 78 24.99 9.92 -7.05
C LYS A 78 26.18 10.56 -6.33
N GLY A 79 26.57 10.04 -5.15
CA GLY A 79 27.60 10.66 -4.31
C GLY A 79 27.15 11.97 -3.64
N VAL A 80 25.84 12.26 -3.65
CA VAL A 80 25.25 13.50 -3.11
C VAL A 80 24.75 13.25 -1.69
N ASP A 81 25.21 14.06 -0.75
CA ASP A 81 24.80 14.01 0.66
C ASP A 81 23.87 15.18 0.94
N LEU A 82 22.55 14.93 0.88
CA LEU A 82 21.51 15.94 1.09
C LEU A 82 21.23 16.10 2.58
N ALA A 83 21.31 17.32 3.07
CA ALA A 83 20.85 17.65 4.41
C ALA A 83 19.31 17.63 4.48
N THR A 84 18.77 17.16 5.61
CA THR A 84 17.31 17.08 5.79
C THR A 84 16.84 18.28 6.62
N GLU A 85 15.95 19.08 6.05
CA GLU A 85 15.20 20.10 6.73
C GLU A 85 13.88 19.51 7.23
N LYS A 86 13.73 19.40 8.56
CA LYS A 86 12.57 18.74 9.16
C LYS A 86 11.31 19.58 9.04
N VAL A 87 10.23 18.95 8.65
CA VAL A 87 8.86 19.46 8.65
C VAL A 87 7.93 18.46 9.31
N ASP A 88 6.73 18.90 9.70
CA ASP A 88 5.79 18.07 10.45
C ASP A 88 5.03 17.06 9.55
N SER A 89 4.81 17.40 8.27
CA SER A 89 4.03 16.60 7.35
C SER A 89 4.42 16.83 5.89
N TYR A 90 4.01 15.93 5.00
CA TYR A 90 4.12 16.14 3.55
C TYR A 90 3.32 17.34 3.07
N GLN A 91 2.21 17.65 3.74
CA GLN A 91 1.44 18.86 3.47
C GLN A 91 2.26 20.12 3.74
N ALA A 92 2.89 20.21 4.92
CA ALA A 92 3.74 21.35 5.27
C ALA A 92 4.94 21.50 4.32
N ALA A 93 5.55 20.37 3.92
CA ALA A 93 6.63 20.38 2.93
C ALA A 93 6.15 20.92 1.57
N TYR A 94 4.98 20.51 1.11
CA TYR A 94 4.40 20.98 -0.14
C TYR A 94 4.05 22.49 -0.09
N GLU A 95 3.43 22.95 0.99
CA GLU A 95 3.12 24.37 1.19
C GLU A 95 4.39 25.24 1.15
N ASN A 96 5.46 24.77 1.81
CA ASN A 96 6.76 25.47 1.79
C ASN A 96 7.40 25.47 0.40
N LEU A 97 7.21 24.38 -0.37
CA LEU A 97 7.70 24.29 -1.74
C LEU A 97 6.98 25.27 -2.65
N VAL A 98 5.65 25.33 -2.58
CA VAL A 98 4.82 26.19 -3.44
C VAL A 98 4.98 27.67 -3.10
N ASN A 99 5.15 28.02 -1.84
CA ASN A 99 5.35 29.41 -1.41
C ASN A 99 6.80 29.90 -1.58
N GLY A 100 7.71 29.02 -2.04
CA GLY A 100 9.13 29.35 -2.29
C GLY A 100 10.02 29.38 -1.06
N SER A 101 9.54 28.91 0.09
CA SER A 101 10.35 28.79 1.32
C SER A 101 11.31 27.61 1.28
N SER A 102 11.09 26.66 0.38
CA SER A 102 11.95 25.51 0.09
C SER A 102 12.17 25.34 -1.40
N GLN A 103 13.33 24.78 -1.79
CA GLN A 103 13.64 24.47 -3.18
C GLN A 103 13.24 23.05 -3.58
N ALA A 104 13.21 22.10 -2.62
CA ALA A 104 12.93 20.70 -2.86
C ALA A 104 12.34 20.03 -1.63
N MET A 105 11.54 18.99 -1.86
CA MET A 105 11.05 18.13 -0.80
C MET A 105 11.20 16.65 -1.18
N VAL A 106 11.32 15.79 -0.16
CA VAL A 106 11.10 14.36 -0.31
C VAL A 106 9.59 14.12 -0.38
N PHE A 107 9.18 13.22 -1.26
CA PHE A 107 7.78 12.85 -1.43
C PHE A 107 7.61 11.33 -1.48
N ASN A 108 6.66 10.83 -0.71
CA ASN A 108 6.21 9.45 -0.73
C ASN A 108 4.90 9.37 -1.52
N SER A 109 4.90 8.58 -2.61
CA SER A 109 3.74 8.44 -3.51
C SER A 109 2.47 7.94 -2.82
N ALA A 110 2.59 7.22 -1.70
CA ALA A 110 1.44 6.76 -0.92
C ALA A 110 0.56 7.92 -0.40
N TYR A 111 1.15 9.12 -0.25
CA TYR A 111 0.43 10.32 0.19
C TYR A 111 -0.17 11.16 -0.95
N SER A 112 0.02 10.78 -2.23
CA SER A 112 -0.48 11.53 -3.39
C SER A 112 -1.95 11.87 -3.26
N SER A 113 -2.76 10.88 -2.99
CA SER A 113 -4.22 11.04 -2.91
C SER A 113 -4.67 11.95 -1.76
N LEU A 114 -3.92 12.02 -0.65
CA LEU A 114 -4.21 12.94 0.46
C LEU A 114 -3.93 14.38 0.06
N LEU A 115 -2.82 14.61 -0.64
CA LEU A 115 -2.44 15.96 -1.09
C LEU A 115 -3.35 16.43 -2.24
N GLU A 116 -3.75 15.55 -3.15
CA GLU A 116 -4.71 15.85 -4.23
C GLU A 116 -6.09 16.28 -3.70
N MET A 117 -6.53 15.72 -2.58
CA MET A 117 -7.77 16.15 -1.93
C MET A 117 -7.70 17.58 -1.38
N SER A 118 -6.52 18.03 -0.99
CA SER A 118 -6.30 19.35 -0.36
C SER A 118 -5.84 20.41 -1.35
N TYR A 119 -5.18 20.01 -2.44
CA TYR A 119 -4.56 20.92 -3.39
C TYR A 119 -4.93 20.54 -4.83
N GLU A 120 -5.70 21.37 -5.48
CA GLU A 120 -6.02 21.23 -6.88
C GLU A 120 -4.72 21.28 -7.73
N ASN A 121 -4.60 20.37 -8.70
CA ASN A 121 -3.42 20.25 -9.57
C ASN A 121 -2.09 19.95 -8.84
N PHE A 122 -2.14 19.30 -7.67
CA PHE A 122 -0.96 18.96 -6.87
C PHE A 122 0.17 18.40 -7.73
N GLN A 123 -0.07 17.34 -8.51
CA GLN A 123 0.97 16.66 -9.30
C GLN A 123 1.54 17.55 -10.42
N SER A 124 0.72 18.38 -11.06
CA SER A 124 1.18 19.25 -12.15
C SER A 124 2.06 20.41 -11.68
N ASN A 125 1.99 20.74 -10.38
CA ASN A 125 2.84 21.75 -9.76
C ASN A 125 4.23 21.23 -9.38
N LEU A 126 4.46 19.92 -9.54
CA LEU A 126 5.69 19.25 -9.16
C LEU A 126 6.45 18.72 -10.39
N LYS A 127 7.76 18.69 -10.27
CA LYS A 127 8.69 18.00 -11.14
C LYS A 127 9.53 17.06 -10.33
N THR A 128 9.47 15.77 -10.66
CA THR A 128 10.34 14.74 -10.06
C THR A 128 11.72 14.84 -10.67
N ILE A 129 12.75 14.96 -9.83
CA ILE A 129 14.16 15.01 -10.26
C ILE A 129 14.94 13.76 -9.85
N TYR A 130 14.36 12.95 -8.95
CA TYR A 130 14.87 11.64 -8.57
C TYR A 130 13.75 10.78 -8.03
N SER A 131 13.75 9.48 -8.33
CA SER A 131 12.84 8.51 -7.71
C SER A 131 13.53 7.19 -7.42
N TYR A 132 13.09 6.54 -6.35
CA TYR A 132 13.56 5.22 -5.92
C TYR A 132 12.40 4.42 -5.34
N LYS A 133 12.32 3.14 -5.73
CA LYS A 133 11.30 2.22 -5.27
C LYS A 133 11.83 1.36 -4.13
N ILE A 134 11.32 1.60 -2.93
CA ILE A 134 11.62 0.81 -1.75
C ILE A 134 10.74 -0.43 -1.78
N LYS A 135 11.36 -1.61 -1.70
CA LYS A 135 10.67 -2.89 -1.63
C LYS A 135 10.86 -3.52 -0.26
N THR A 136 9.78 -3.67 0.45
CA THR A 136 9.76 -4.33 1.76
C THR A 136 9.11 -5.70 1.62
N SER A 137 9.84 -6.76 1.96
CA SER A 137 9.27 -8.11 1.98
C SER A 137 8.14 -8.18 2.98
N ILE A 138 6.96 -8.59 2.52
CA ILE A 138 5.86 -8.92 3.42
C ILE A 138 6.20 -10.29 3.99
N LYS A 139 6.36 -10.37 5.31
CA LYS A 139 6.53 -11.65 5.99
C LYS A 139 5.19 -12.38 5.94
N ASP A 140 5.15 -13.40 5.13
CA ASP A 140 4.03 -14.34 5.09
C ASP A 140 4.09 -15.19 6.38
N GLU A 141 3.75 -14.61 7.50
CA GLU A 141 3.46 -15.33 8.73
C GLU A 141 2.01 -15.83 8.64
N ALA A 142 1.77 -16.79 7.74
CA ALA A 142 0.57 -17.60 7.80
C ALA A 142 0.56 -18.22 9.19
N LYS A 143 -0.19 -17.62 10.10
CA LYS A 143 -0.39 -18.17 11.45
C LYS A 143 -1.10 -19.49 11.25
N ALA A 144 -0.39 -20.60 11.47
CA ALA A 144 -0.97 -21.93 11.41
C ALA A 144 -2.17 -21.95 12.38
N HIS A 145 -3.37 -22.02 11.82
CA HIS A 145 -4.61 -21.95 12.56
C HIS A 145 -5.13 -23.37 12.77
N ASP A 146 -5.15 -23.82 14.02
CA ASP A 146 -5.73 -25.11 14.42
C ASP A 146 -7.26 -25.03 14.61
N SER A 147 -7.88 -23.90 14.26
CA SER A 147 -9.31 -23.70 14.47
C SER A 147 -10.08 -23.84 13.13
N ASN A 148 -11.27 -24.45 13.25
CA ASN A 148 -12.21 -24.52 12.13
C ASN A 148 -12.93 -23.18 11.83
N VAL A 149 -12.50 -22.10 12.47
CA VAL A 149 -13.01 -20.73 12.26
C VAL A 149 -11.82 -19.82 12.04
N PHE A 150 -11.80 -19.09 10.94
CA PHE A 150 -10.73 -18.16 10.58
C PHE A 150 -11.27 -16.92 9.88
N ASN A 151 -10.50 -15.84 9.93
CA ASN A 151 -10.83 -14.55 9.34
C ASN A 151 -9.90 -14.22 8.19
N ILE A 152 -10.47 -13.79 7.07
CA ILE A 152 -9.73 -13.32 5.89
C ILE A 152 -10.07 -11.84 5.72
N TYR A 153 -9.05 -10.97 5.73
CA TYR A 153 -9.21 -9.58 5.35
C TYR A 153 -9.05 -9.40 3.84
N ILE A 154 -10.01 -8.76 3.20
CA ILE A 154 -9.95 -8.38 1.79
C ILE A 154 -9.84 -6.87 1.71
N SER A 155 -8.69 -6.40 1.19
CA SER A 155 -8.40 -4.99 0.95
C SER A 155 -8.51 -4.67 -0.54
N GLY A 156 -9.41 -3.77 -0.91
CA GLY A 156 -9.50 -3.22 -2.25
C GLY A 156 -8.81 -1.86 -2.33
N ILE A 157 -7.88 -1.69 -3.27
CA ILE A 157 -7.16 -0.44 -3.49
C ILE A 157 -7.51 0.16 -4.85
N ASP A 158 -7.73 1.48 -4.89
CA ASP A 158 -8.04 2.23 -6.11
C ASP A 158 -6.75 2.58 -6.86
N THR A 159 -6.09 1.56 -7.41
CA THR A 159 -4.87 1.74 -8.20
C THR A 159 -4.85 0.81 -9.41
N TYR A 160 -4.11 1.21 -10.43
CA TYR A 160 -3.73 0.37 -11.56
C TYR A 160 -2.27 -0.06 -11.42
N GLY A 161 -1.88 -1.15 -12.06
CA GLY A 161 -0.51 -1.65 -12.07
C GLY A 161 -0.19 -2.61 -10.93
N SER A 162 0.92 -2.41 -10.24
CA SER A 162 1.36 -3.38 -9.22
C SER A 162 0.48 -3.38 -7.98
N ILE A 163 -0.03 -4.56 -7.61
CA ILE A 163 -0.79 -4.77 -6.36
C ILE A 163 0.06 -4.55 -5.11
N SER A 164 1.39 -4.57 -5.25
CA SER A 164 2.33 -4.30 -4.15
C SER A 164 2.45 -2.80 -3.81
N THR A 165 1.91 -1.90 -4.64
CA THR A 165 1.94 -0.46 -4.39
C THR A 165 1.16 -0.13 -3.12
N VAL A 166 1.81 0.54 -2.18
CA VAL A 166 1.16 1.03 -0.95
C VAL A 166 0.21 2.16 -1.32
N SER A 167 -1.04 2.04 -0.90
CA SER A 167 -2.12 2.97 -1.22
C SER A 167 -3.22 2.89 -0.18
N ARG A 168 -4.19 3.80 -0.25
CA ARG A 168 -5.42 3.76 0.55
C ARG A 168 -6.17 2.44 0.31
N SER A 169 -6.81 1.92 1.37
CA SER A 169 -7.72 0.78 1.28
C SER A 169 -9.16 1.30 1.18
N ASP A 170 -9.74 1.23 0.00
CA ASP A 170 -11.08 1.75 -0.29
C ASP A 170 -12.17 0.71 -0.04
N VAL A 171 -11.82 -0.58 -0.06
CA VAL A 171 -12.68 -1.69 0.35
C VAL A 171 -12.03 -2.39 1.53
N ASN A 172 -12.77 -2.53 2.62
CA ASN A 172 -12.34 -3.20 3.85
C ASN A 172 -13.38 -4.25 4.24
N LEU A 173 -13.14 -5.50 3.84
CA LEU A 173 -14.06 -6.60 4.01
C LEU A 173 -13.40 -7.71 4.83
N ILE A 174 -14.09 -8.22 5.84
CA ILE A 174 -13.65 -9.39 6.62
C ILE A 174 -14.61 -10.54 6.30
N LEU A 175 -14.03 -11.67 5.87
CA LEU A 175 -14.76 -12.93 5.74
C LEU A 175 -14.42 -13.81 6.92
N THR A 176 -15.40 -14.04 7.81
CA THR A 176 -15.28 -15.03 8.88
C THR A 176 -15.83 -16.36 8.38
N VAL A 177 -14.95 -17.32 8.17
CA VAL A 177 -15.28 -18.67 7.68
C VAL A 177 -15.38 -19.62 8.85
N ASN A 178 -16.55 -20.29 8.98
CA ASN A 178 -16.76 -21.32 9.98
C ASN A 178 -16.98 -22.68 9.29
N MET A 179 -15.95 -23.50 9.31
CA MET A 179 -15.94 -24.82 8.67
C MET A 179 -16.89 -25.82 9.34
N ASN A 180 -17.15 -25.70 10.65
CA ASN A 180 -18.05 -26.60 11.36
C ASN A 180 -19.51 -26.41 10.94
N THR A 181 -19.90 -25.15 10.71
CA THR A 181 -21.28 -24.80 10.36
C THR A 181 -21.47 -24.58 8.87
N HIS A 182 -20.38 -24.60 8.08
CA HIS A 182 -20.34 -24.28 6.64
C HIS A 182 -20.95 -22.91 6.34
N LYS A 183 -20.66 -21.93 7.21
CA LYS A 183 -21.15 -20.55 7.06
C LYS A 183 -20.00 -19.59 6.87
N ILE A 184 -20.23 -18.57 6.06
CA ILE A 184 -19.34 -17.43 5.87
C ILE A 184 -20.11 -16.17 6.28
N LEU A 185 -19.57 -15.42 7.24
CA LEU A 185 -20.05 -14.09 7.56
C LEU A 185 -19.17 -13.07 6.83
N MET A 186 -19.81 -12.15 6.13
CA MET A 186 -19.17 -11.05 5.43
C MET A 186 -19.44 -9.76 6.21
N THR A 187 -18.36 -9.11 6.68
CA THR A 187 -18.42 -7.86 7.43
C THR A 187 -17.69 -6.78 6.64
N GLU A 188 -18.42 -5.81 6.11
CA GLU A 188 -17.84 -4.64 5.45
C GLU A 188 -17.71 -3.50 6.45
N THR A 189 -16.54 -2.83 6.44
CA THR A 189 -16.29 -1.61 7.20
C THR A 189 -16.15 -0.44 6.24
N PRO A 190 -16.98 0.61 6.35
CA PRO A 190 -16.89 1.77 5.49
C PRO A 190 -15.49 2.39 5.51
N ARG A 191 -14.95 2.74 4.35
CA ARG A 191 -13.62 3.35 4.22
C ARG A 191 -13.45 4.65 5.03
N ASP A 192 -14.52 5.38 5.25
CA ASP A 192 -14.57 6.64 6.01
C ASP A 192 -14.83 6.44 7.51
N ALA A 193 -14.89 5.19 8.00
CA ALA A 193 -15.02 4.93 9.44
C ALA A 193 -13.89 5.60 10.20
N TYR A 194 -14.23 6.35 11.27
CA TYR A 194 -13.26 7.06 12.10
C TYR A 194 -12.73 6.13 13.19
N VAL A 195 -11.52 5.66 13.00
CA VAL A 195 -10.91 4.58 13.80
C VAL A 195 -9.52 4.98 14.28
N LYS A 196 -9.08 4.34 15.36
CA LYS A 196 -7.72 4.49 15.86
C LYS A 196 -6.76 3.67 14.99
N ILE A 197 -5.79 4.33 14.34
CA ILE A 197 -4.80 3.70 13.48
C ILE A 197 -3.48 3.53 14.24
N PRO A 198 -3.05 2.30 14.51
CA PRO A 198 -1.78 2.02 15.20
C PRO A 198 -0.56 2.24 14.30
N ASP A 199 0.61 1.98 14.82
CA ASP A 199 1.90 1.99 14.11
C ASP A 199 2.14 3.32 13.36
N GLY A 200 2.12 3.31 12.03
CA GLY A 200 2.33 4.49 11.19
C GLY A 200 1.32 5.62 11.44
N GLY A 201 0.12 5.31 11.90
CA GLY A 201 -0.91 6.27 12.33
C GLY A 201 -0.66 6.84 13.74
N ALA A 202 0.42 6.44 14.41
CA ALA A 202 0.83 6.92 15.73
C ALA A 202 -0.29 6.88 16.79
N ASP A 203 -1.16 5.86 16.70
CA ASP A 203 -2.33 5.70 17.58
C ASP A 203 -3.35 6.84 17.54
N GLN A 204 -3.33 7.66 16.49
CA GLN A 204 -4.31 8.72 16.30
C GLN A 204 -5.57 8.18 15.59
N TYR A 205 -6.67 8.92 15.74
CA TYR A 205 -7.91 8.63 15.03
C TYR A 205 -7.91 9.27 13.65
N ASP A 206 -8.22 8.48 12.64
CA ASP A 206 -8.37 8.93 11.26
C ASP A 206 -9.35 8.02 10.51
N LYS A 207 -9.60 8.30 9.23
CA LYS A 207 -10.39 7.44 8.36
C LYS A 207 -9.69 6.10 8.16
N LEU A 208 -10.46 5.00 8.19
CA LEU A 208 -9.94 3.64 8.00
C LEU A 208 -9.13 3.49 6.70
N THR A 209 -9.57 4.14 5.62
CA THR A 209 -8.88 4.10 4.32
C THR A 209 -7.41 4.54 4.42
N HIS A 210 -7.08 5.44 5.35
CA HIS A 210 -5.72 5.94 5.55
C HIS A 210 -4.80 4.91 6.20
N ALA A 211 -5.32 3.90 6.89
CA ALA A 211 -4.50 2.81 7.42
C ALA A 211 -3.69 2.10 6.31
N GLY A 212 -4.25 2.01 5.10
CA GLY A 212 -3.60 1.42 3.94
C GLY A 212 -2.34 2.15 3.48
N ILE A 213 -2.20 3.45 3.78
CA ILE A 213 -1.02 4.27 3.46
C ILE A 213 0.21 3.80 4.25
N TYR A 214 -0.02 3.22 5.44
CA TYR A 214 1.02 2.68 6.31
C TYR A 214 1.28 1.19 6.08
N GLY A 215 0.60 0.58 5.09
CA GLY A 215 0.73 -0.82 4.71
C GLY A 215 -0.47 -1.68 5.12
N VAL A 216 -0.53 -2.89 4.55
CA VAL A 216 -1.62 -3.84 4.81
C VAL A 216 -1.65 -4.28 6.27
N GLU A 217 -0.50 -4.50 6.88
CA GLU A 217 -0.39 -4.90 8.29
C GLU A 217 -1.03 -3.87 9.24
N THR A 218 -0.86 -2.57 8.97
CA THR A 218 -1.52 -1.50 9.74
C THR A 218 -3.03 -1.53 9.55
N SER A 219 -3.53 -1.82 8.34
CA SER A 219 -4.95 -1.99 8.09
C SER A 219 -5.53 -3.20 8.85
N GLU A 220 -4.83 -4.33 8.85
CA GLU A 220 -5.21 -5.52 9.61
C GLU A 220 -5.29 -5.22 11.10
N LYS A 221 -4.22 -4.69 11.71
CA LYS A 221 -4.20 -4.32 13.13
C LYS A 221 -5.29 -3.31 13.50
N THR A 222 -5.60 -2.37 12.60
CA THR A 222 -6.69 -1.41 12.80
C THR A 222 -8.03 -2.13 12.95
N LEU A 223 -8.32 -3.08 12.06
CA LEU A 223 -9.55 -3.87 12.07
C LEU A 223 -9.57 -4.89 13.21
N GLU A 224 -8.46 -5.53 13.52
CA GLU A 224 -8.31 -6.42 14.67
C GLU A 224 -8.64 -5.70 15.98
N ASN A 225 -8.10 -4.49 16.16
CA ASN A 225 -8.37 -3.64 17.33
C ASN A 225 -9.84 -3.17 17.38
N LEU A 226 -10.42 -2.84 16.22
CA LEU A 226 -11.80 -2.36 16.13
C LEU A 226 -12.81 -3.43 16.53
N TYR A 227 -12.61 -4.66 16.08
CA TYR A 227 -13.55 -5.77 16.26
C TYR A 227 -13.17 -6.75 17.38
N GLY A 228 -11.96 -6.66 17.93
CA GLY A 228 -11.45 -7.59 18.94
C GLY A 228 -11.27 -9.02 18.40
N ILE A 229 -10.85 -9.16 17.16
CA ILE A 229 -10.61 -10.44 16.46
C ILE A 229 -9.16 -10.52 16.00
N ASN A 230 -8.73 -11.73 15.61
CA ASN A 230 -7.50 -11.92 14.86
C ASN A 230 -7.83 -12.09 13.37
N ILE A 231 -7.02 -11.51 12.49
CA ILE A 231 -7.06 -11.76 11.05
C ILE A 231 -5.98 -12.80 10.75
N ASP A 232 -6.38 -13.89 10.10
CA ASP A 232 -5.51 -15.04 9.85
C ASP A 232 -4.87 -15.00 8.47
N TYR A 233 -5.60 -14.41 7.50
CA TYR A 233 -5.16 -14.27 6.11
C TYR A 233 -5.62 -12.92 5.57
N TYR A 234 -4.90 -12.43 4.56
CA TYR A 234 -5.39 -11.29 3.80
C TYR A 234 -5.31 -11.54 2.29
N ALA A 235 -6.16 -10.84 1.55
CA ALA A 235 -6.11 -10.73 0.10
C ALA A 235 -6.21 -9.26 -0.29
N ARG A 236 -5.33 -8.82 -1.17
CA ARG A 236 -5.35 -7.44 -1.69
C ARG A 236 -5.73 -7.47 -3.16
N LEU A 237 -6.65 -6.59 -3.55
CA LEU A 237 -7.17 -6.47 -4.90
C LEU A 237 -7.04 -5.04 -5.38
N ASN A 238 -6.66 -4.86 -6.64
CA ASN A 238 -6.78 -3.62 -7.38
C ASN A 238 -7.63 -3.87 -8.65
N PHE A 239 -7.86 -2.86 -9.46
CA PHE A 239 -8.67 -3.00 -10.68
C PHE A 239 -8.14 -4.09 -11.61
N ASP A 240 -6.82 -4.15 -11.84
CA ASP A 240 -6.22 -5.14 -12.75
C ASP A 240 -6.36 -6.57 -12.23
N SER A 241 -6.15 -6.78 -10.92
CA SER A 241 -6.30 -8.10 -10.30
C SER A 241 -7.75 -8.54 -10.21
N PHE A 242 -8.66 -7.59 -9.98
CA PHE A 242 -10.10 -7.86 -9.96
C PHE A 242 -10.63 -8.29 -11.36
N LEU A 243 -10.22 -7.59 -12.41
CA LEU A 243 -10.58 -7.98 -13.80
C LEU A 243 -10.06 -9.38 -14.13
N LYS A 244 -8.80 -9.68 -13.81
CA LYS A 244 -8.23 -11.01 -14.02
C LYS A 244 -8.97 -12.12 -13.26
N LEU A 245 -9.48 -11.80 -12.05
CA LEU A 245 -10.24 -12.76 -11.26
C LEU A 245 -11.61 -13.06 -11.88
N ILE A 246 -12.25 -12.08 -12.55
CA ILE A 246 -13.53 -12.28 -13.22
C ILE A 246 -13.38 -13.04 -14.54
N ASP A 247 -12.27 -12.82 -15.25
CA ASP A 247 -12.00 -13.43 -16.56
C ASP A 247 -11.45 -14.87 -16.45
N ALA A 248 -11.16 -15.37 -15.23
CA ALA A 248 -10.63 -16.72 -14.97
C ALA A 248 -11.77 -17.72 -14.69
#